data_dad3f6c440ba1a17128f88df06bb1c3c
#
_entry.id   dad3f6c440ba1a17128f88df06bb1c3c
#
_cell.length_a   1.000
_cell.length_b   1.000
_cell.length_c   1.000
_cell.angle_alpha   90.00
_cell.angle_beta   90.00
_cell.angle_gamma   90.00
#
_symmetry.space_group_name_H-M   'P 1'
#
loop_
_entity.id
_entity.type
_entity.pdbx_description
1 polymer ?
#
loop_
_entity_poly.entity_id
_entity_poly.type
_entity_poly.pdbx_seq_one_letter_code
_entity_poly.pdbx_strand_id
1 'polypeptide(L)'
;MKILLMGEYSNVHATLAEGLRKLGHEVTVLSNGDFWKNYPRDINMVRKPGKLGGILYLIKLYTIVHKLRGYDIVQLINPMFLELKAERIFPIYRYLRKHNRKVVLAAFGMDYYWVSVCCQDKPLRYSDFNIGDDLRTNADALKERKDWLGTAKERLNRMIAEDCDGIIAGLYEYWVCYQPLFPQKTMFIPYPIHTYSQSHQDRDKRAASVETSSIDIPRRPSQKLKLFIGINKTRSEYKGTDIMLKAAQAIAEKYPEKVELRIAQNVPFAEYVKMMNGSDAILDQLYSYTPSMNPLEAMARGIICIGGGEPENYEIIHEEHLRPIINVQPNYESVYQELEHLVLHPELIPQLKQQSIEYISKHHEYIKVAKQYEEYYKSLLA
;
A
#
# COMPACT_ATOMS: atom_id res chain seq x y z
N MET A 1 8.42 22.71 -8.60
CA MET A 1 8.42 21.73 -9.70
C MET A 1 7.01 21.52 -10.18
N LYS A 2 6.86 21.15 -11.44
CA LYS A 2 5.61 20.67 -12.03
C LYS A 2 5.64 19.16 -12.11
N ILE A 3 4.72 18.48 -11.41
CA ILE A 3 4.77 17.03 -11.18
C ILE A 3 3.47 16.37 -11.67
N LEU A 4 3.60 15.28 -12.43
CA LEU A 4 2.49 14.44 -12.87
C LEU A 4 2.59 13.08 -12.17
N LEU A 5 1.56 12.71 -11.41
CA LEU A 5 1.43 11.40 -10.79
C LEU A 5 0.39 10.58 -11.57
N MET A 6 0.81 9.45 -12.14
CA MET A 6 -0.04 8.62 -13.01
C MET A 6 -0.37 7.28 -12.36
N GLY A 7 -1.66 6.99 -12.27
CA GLY A 7 -2.21 5.82 -11.59
C GLY A 7 -2.46 6.08 -10.10
N GLU A 8 -3.16 5.15 -9.46
CA GLU A 8 -3.48 5.21 -8.03
C GLU A 8 -3.62 3.81 -7.45
N TYR A 9 -2.97 3.56 -6.33
CA TYR A 9 -3.17 2.38 -5.50
C TYR A 9 -3.31 2.81 -4.04
N SER A 10 -4.42 2.47 -3.42
CA SER A 10 -4.66 2.62 -1.98
C SER A 10 -4.36 4.01 -1.41
N ASN A 11 -4.64 5.09 -2.17
CA ASN A 11 -4.45 6.49 -1.77
C ASN A 11 -2.99 7.00 -1.74
N VAL A 12 -2.04 6.26 -2.30
CA VAL A 12 -0.62 6.66 -2.23
C VAL A 12 -0.37 7.95 -3.01
N HIS A 13 -0.76 8.01 -4.29
CA HIS A 13 -0.53 9.20 -5.12
C HIS A 13 -1.36 10.41 -4.70
N ALA A 14 -2.60 10.19 -4.27
CA ALA A 14 -3.44 11.29 -3.80
C ALA A 14 -2.89 11.93 -2.51
N THR A 15 -2.45 11.11 -1.55
CA THR A 15 -1.82 11.58 -0.30
C THR A 15 -0.47 12.25 -0.57
N LEU A 16 0.37 11.67 -1.43
CA LEU A 16 1.63 12.27 -1.87
C LEU A 16 1.42 13.63 -2.54
N ALA A 17 0.43 13.72 -3.44
CA ALA A 17 0.09 14.97 -4.13
C ALA A 17 -0.28 16.08 -3.15
N GLU A 18 -1.03 15.74 -2.10
CA GLU A 18 -1.39 16.71 -1.06
C GLU A 18 -0.14 17.23 -0.32
N GLY A 19 0.77 16.34 0.07
CA GLY A 19 2.02 16.70 0.71
C GLY A 19 2.90 17.58 -0.18
N LEU A 20 3.09 17.19 -1.45
CA LEU A 20 3.88 17.97 -2.42
C LEU A 20 3.27 19.34 -2.71
N ARG A 21 1.93 19.45 -2.77
CA ARG A 21 1.24 20.75 -2.90
C ARG A 21 1.47 21.65 -1.70
N LYS A 22 1.49 21.11 -0.49
CA LYS A 22 1.83 21.86 0.74
C LYS A 22 3.29 22.35 0.75
N LEU A 23 4.18 21.66 0.04
CA LEU A 23 5.56 22.10 -0.19
C LEU A 23 5.70 23.11 -1.35
N GLY A 24 4.59 23.56 -1.95
CA GLY A 24 4.58 24.58 -2.99
C GLY A 24 4.78 24.06 -4.41
N HIS A 25 4.58 22.76 -4.67
CA HIS A 25 4.67 22.19 -6.01
C HIS A 25 3.34 22.21 -6.76
N GLU A 26 3.40 22.37 -8.09
CA GLU A 26 2.27 22.16 -8.99
C GLU A 26 2.13 20.66 -9.27
N VAL A 27 1.09 20.01 -8.73
CA VAL A 27 0.91 18.56 -8.86
C VAL A 27 -0.40 18.24 -9.54
N THR A 28 -0.32 17.39 -10.56
CA THR A 28 -1.46 16.84 -11.29
C THR A 28 -1.55 15.33 -11.03
N VAL A 29 -2.68 14.84 -10.55
CA VAL A 29 -2.96 13.41 -10.39
C VAL A 29 -3.86 12.94 -11.52
N LEU A 30 -3.41 11.97 -12.30
CA LEU A 30 -4.18 11.29 -13.34
C LEU A 30 -4.43 9.84 -12.92
N SER A 31 -5.65 9.46 -12.62
CA SER A 31 -5.96 8.11 -12.18
C SER A 31 -7.43 7.71 -12.38
N ASN A 32 -7.75 6.43 -12.15
CA ASN A 32 -9.11 5.95 -12.00
C ASN A 32 -9.65 6.06 -10.57
N GLY A 33 -8.84 6.52 -9.61
CA GLY A 33 -9.17 6.64 -8.19
C GLY A 33 -9.19 5.32 -7.41
N ASP A 34 -8.50 4.29 -7.91
CA ASP A 34 -8.48 2.93 -7.35
C ASP A 34 -9.90 2.33 -7.27
N PHE A 35 -10.60 2.40 -8.41
CA PHE A 35 -11.93 1.80 -8.65
C PHE A 35 -13.01 2.31 -7.67
N TRP A 36 -13.60 1.40 -6.89
CA TRP A 36 -14.70 1.67 -5.96
C TRP A 36 -14.31 2.55 -4.76
N LYS A 37 -13.02 2.69 -4.46
CA LYS A 37 -12.51 3.56 -3.39
C LYS A 37 -12.59 5.05 -3.75
N ASN A 38 -12.56 5.37 -5.05
CA ASN A 38 -12.80 6.69 -5.62
C ASN A 38 -11.94 7.82 -5.02
N TYR A 39 -10.64 7.58 -4.85
CA TYR A 39 -9.69 8.56 -4.32
C TYR A 39 -9.62 9.85 -5.16
N PRO A 40 -9.25 11.01 -4.55
CA PRO A 40 -9.12 12.30 -5.22
C PRO A 40 -8.14 12.27 -6.40
N ARG A 41 -8.48 12.97 -7.48
CA ARG A 41 -7.68 13.11 -8.69
C ARG A 41 -8.07 14.34 -9.48
N ASP A 42 -7.14 14.88 -10.27
CA ASP A 42 -7.38 16.05 -11.12
C ASP A 42 -7.90 15.62 -12.50
N ILE A 43 -7.31 14.57 -13.07
CA ILE A 43 -7.72 14.00 -14.36
C ILE A 43 -8.30 12.60 -14.10
N ASN A 44 -9.62 12.50 -14.20
CA ASN A 44 -10.31 11.24 -14.01
C ASN A 44 -10.18 10.33 -15.23
N MET A 45 -9.56 9.16 -15.07
CA MET A 45 -9.38 8.13 -16.11
C MET A 45 -10.07 6.81 -15.76
N VAL A 46 -11.30 6.87 -15.25
CA VAL A 46 -12.11 5.65 -15.05
C VAL A 46 -12.49 5.05 -16.41
N ARG A 47 -12.25 3.76 -16.55
CA ARG A 47 -12.66 2.97 -17.72
C ARG A 47 -13.98 2.26 -17.44
N LYS A 48 -14.96 2.44 -18.34
CA LYS A 48 -16.20 1.68 -18.30
C LYS A 48 -15.96 0.22 -18.77
N PRO A 49 -16.72 -0.76 -18.25
CA PRO A 49 -16.60 -2.14 -18.67
C PRO A 49 -16.87 -2.34 -20.18
N GLY A 50 -16.36 -3.44 -20.73
CA GLY A 50 -16.63 -3.88 -22.09
C GLY A 50 -15.76 -3.22 -23.18
N LYS A 51 -15.99 -3.63 -24.41
CA LYS A 51 -15.22 -3.19 -25.60
C LYS A 51 -15.42 -1.70 -25.88
N LEU A 52 -16.67 -1.23 -25.83
CA LEU A 52 -17.01 0.18 -26.07
C LEU A 52 -16.36 1.08 -25.00
N GLY A 53 -16.41 0.68 -23.72
CA GLY A 53 -15.71 1.39 -22.64
C GLY A 53 -14.21 1.50 -22.88
N GLY A 54 -13.58 0.47 -23.42
CA GLY A 54 -12.17 0.50 -23.80
C GLY A 54 -11.88 1.46 -24.96
N ILE A 55 -12.76 1.56 -25.96
CA ILE A 55 -12.62 2.50 -27.08
C ILE A 55 -12.78 3.94 -26.59
N LEU A 56 -13.81 4.22 -25.81
CA LEU A 56 -14.03 5.55 -25.23
C LEU A 56 -12.88 5.99 -24.31
N TYR A 57 -12.30 5.06 -23.57
CA TYR A 57 -11.11 5.31 -22.75
C TYR A 57 -9.91 5.74 -23.60
N LEU A 58 -9.66 5.04 -24.71
CA LEU A 58 -8.60 5.40 -25.65
C LEU A 58 -8.84 6.77 -26.30
N ILE A 59 -10.05 7.04 -26.78
CA ILE A 59 -10.40 8.35 -27.34
C ILE A 59 -10.11 9.43 -26.30
N LYS A 60 -10.61 9.28 -25.08
CA LYS A 60 -10.34 10.20 -23.98
C LYS A 60 -8.84 10.39 -23.73
N LEU A 61 -8.07 9.30 -23.66
CA LEU A 61 -6.62 9.37 -23.45
C LEU A 61 -5.94 10.19 -24.57
N TYR A 62 -6.26 9.94 -25.83
CA TYR A 62 -5.68 10.68 -26.94
C TYR A 62 -6.10 12.14 -27.00
N THR A 63 -7.31 12.48 -26.55
CA THR A 63 -7.73 13.90 -26.45
C THR A 63 -7.00 14.67 -25.38
N ILE A 64 -6.50 14.01 -24.32
CA ILE A 64 -5.79 14.65 -23.20
C ILE A 64 -4.27 14.46 -23.24
N VAL A 65 -3.75 13.61 -24.14
CA VAL A 65 -2.31 13.27 -24.14
C VAL A 65 -1.42 14.51 -24.27
N HIS A 66 -1.86 15.54 -24.99
CA HIS A 66 -1.13 16.80 -25.11
C HIS A 66 -0.98 17.58 -23.79
N LYS A 67 -1.83 17.27 -22.77
CA LYS A 67 -1.73 17.83 -21.43
C LYS A 67 -0.71 17.12 -20.55
N LEU A 68 -0.22 15.94 -20.99
CA LEU A 68 0.74 15.10 -20.26
C LEU A 68 2.18 15.41 -20.66
N ARG A 69 2.49 16.69 -20.93
CA ARG A 69 3.81 17.18 -21.36
C ARG A 69 4.24 18.41 -20.58
N GLY A 70 5.56 18.65 -20.53
CA GLY A 70 6.14 19.83 -19.89
C GLY A 70 6.18 19.73 -18.36
N TYR A 71 6.16 18.53 -17.83
CA TYR A 71 6.40 18.29 -16.40
C TYR A 71 7.88 18.12 -16.13
N ASP A 72 8.31 18.58 -14.96
CA ASP A 72 9.66 18.32 -14.45
C ASP A 72 9.81 16.85 -14.09
N ILE A 73 8.78 16.29 -13.44
CA ILE A 73 8.71 14.88 -13.02
C ILE A 73 7.39 14.27 -13.48
N VAL A 74 7.48 13.07 -14.05
CA VAL A 74 6.33 12.17 -14.25
C VAL A 74 6.59 10.91 -13.42
N GLN A 75 5.77 10.64 -12.41
CA GLN A 75 5.84 9.41 -11.65
C GLN A 75 4.72 8.45 -12.05
N LEU A 76 5.10 7.22 -12.39
CA LEU A 76 4.20 6.11 -12.71
C LEU A 76 3.99 5.27 -11.45
N ILE A 77 2.73 5.01 -11.04
CA ILE A 77 2.43 4.20 -9.84
C ILE A 77 2.96 2.76 -9.95
N ASN A 78 3.04 2.25 -11.20
CA ASN A 78 3.38 0.89 -11.53
C ASN A 78 3.59 0.83 -13.06
N PRO A 79 4.22 -0.20 -13.66
CA PRO A 79 4.31 -0.32 -15.11
C PRO A 79 2.95 -0.31 -15.83
N MET A 80 1.91 -0.79 -15.15
CA MET A 80 0.52 -0.78 -15.67
C MET A 80 -0.25 0.45 -15.17
N PHE A 81 0.33 1.64 -15.28
CA PHE A 81 -0.22 2.92 -14.80
C PHE A 81 -1.50 3.42 -15.50
N LEU A 82 -1.97 2.70 -16.51
CA LEU A 82 -3.23 2.93 -17.23
C LEU A 82 -4.02 1.63 -17.35
N GLU A 83 -5.35 1.71 -17.38
CA GLU A 83 -6.24 0.55 -17.59
C GLU A 83 -6.27 0.08 -19.06
N LEU A 84 -5.09 -0.22 -19.61
CA LEU A 84 -4.85 -0.68 -20.96
C LEU A 84 -4.07 -1.99 -20.95
N LYS A 85 -4.10 -2.69 -22.08
CA LYS A 85 -3.15 -3.78 -22.34
C LYS A 85 -1.73 -3.19 -22.44
N ALA A 86 -0.73 -3.94 -22.01
CA ALA A 86 0.67 -3.50 -22.01
C ALA A 86 1.12 -2.97 -23.37
N GLU A 87 0.71 -3.62 -24.47
CA GLU A 87 1.06 -3.22 -25.84
C GLU A 87 0.61 -1.79 -26.18
N ARG A 88 -0.45 -1.29 -25.54
CA ARG A 88 -0.96 0.08 -25.74
C ARG A 88 -0.32 1.09 -24.80
N ILE A 89 0.35 0.64 -23.76
CA ILE A 89 1.07 1.52 -22.82
C ILE A 89 2.45 1.91 -23.36
N PHE A 90 3.12 1.04 -24.13
CA PHE A 90 4.42 1.35 -24.74
C PHE A 90 4.48 2.72 -25.45
N PRO A 91 3.57 3.04 -26.41
CA PRO A 91 3.62 4.33 -27.08
C PRO A 91 3.34 5.51 -26.15
N ILE A 92 2.49 5.33 -25.13
CA ILE A 92 2.21 6.37 -24.14
C ILE A 92 3.44 6.62 -23.27
N TYR A 93 4.11 5.57 -22.80
CA TYR A 93 5.36 5.71 -22.06
C TYR A 93 6.42 6.46 -22.87
N ARG A 94 6.64 6.08 -24.14
CA ARG A 94 7.58 6.78 -25.03
C ARG A 94 7.21 8.25 -25.24
N TYR A 95 5.91 8.54 -25.31
CA TYR A 95 5.45 9.94 -25.39
C TYR A 95 5.80 10.71 -24.10
N LEU A 96 5.51 10.13 -22.93
CA LEU A 96 5.85 10.76 -21.65
C LEU A 96 7.36 11.00 -21.52
N ARG A 97 8.16 10.01 -21.88
CA ARG A 97 9.63 10.08 -21.84
C ARG A 97 10.19 11.18 -22.74
N LYS A 98 9.61 11.35 -23.92
CA LYS A 98 10.04 12.35 -24.91
C LYS A 98 9.66 13.78 -24.54
N HIS A 99 8.56 13.99 -23.83
CA HIS A 99 7.97 15.33 -23.65
C HIS A 99 8.02 15.86 -22.22
N ASN A 100 8.69 15.17 -21.31
CA ASN A 100 8.90 15.56 -19.92
C ASN A 100 10.37 15.45 -19.55
N ARG A 101 10.80 16.09 -18.47
CA ARG A 101 12.23 16.13 -18.11
C ARG A 101 12.70 14.80 -17.52
N LYS A 102 11.98 14.27 -16.55
CA LYS A 102 12.33 13.01 -15.86
C LYS A 102 11.11 12.14 -15.67
N VAL A 103 11.32 10.80 -15.80
CA VAL A 103 10.29 9.80 -15.55
C VAL A 103 10.75 8.88 -14.42
N VAL A 104 9.91 8.70 -13.42
CA VAL A 104 10.16 7.86 -12.24
C VAL A 104 9.17 6.71 -12.23
N LEU A 105 9.64 5.49 -12.04
CA LEU A 105 8.83 4.31 -11.81
C LEU A 105 8.64 4.12 -10.30
N ALA A 106 7.40 4.10 -9.81
CA ALA A 106 7.13 3.57 -8.49
C ALA A 106 6.87 2.06 -8.60
N ALA A 107 7.65 1.28 -7.88
CA ALA A 107 7.46 -0.16 -7.73
C ALA A 107 6.41 -0.41 -6.64
N PHE A 108 5.14 -0.09 -6.95
CA PHE A 108 4.02 -0.21 -6.03
C PHE A 108 3.02 -1.24 -6.55
N GLY A 109 2.95 -2.38 -5.89
CA GLY A 109 2.06 -3.47 -6.26
C GLY A 109 2.68 -4.48 -7.22
N MET A 110 1.83 -5.34 -7.78
CA MET A 110 2.22 -6.47 -8.61
C MET A 110 2.90 -6.02 -9.91
N ASP A 111 4.09 -6.54 -10.17
CA ASP A 111 4.84 -6.30 -11.39
C ASP A 111 5.77 -7.48 -11.75
N TYR A 112 6.49 -7.36 -12.87
CA TYR A 112 7.39 -8.42 -13.34
C TYR A 112 8.53 -8.70 -12.37
N TYR A 113 9.18 -7.66 -11.83
CA TYR A 113 10.36 -7.87 -10.95
C TYR A 113 9.94 -8.52 -9.63
N TRP A 114 8.81 -8.10 -9.06
CA TRP A 114 8.25 -8.77 -7.88
C TRP A 114 7.96 -10.25 -8.14
N VAL A 115 7.29 -10.57 -9.26
CA VAL A 115 6.98 -11.97 -9.62
C VAL A 115 8.24 -12.77 -9.92
N SER A 116 9.13 -12.24 -10.77
CA SER A 116 10.30 -12.96 -11.25
C SER A 116 11.31 -13.22 -10.15
N VAL A 117 11.68 -12.19 -9.40
CA VAL A 117 12.69 -12.28 -8.33
C VAL A 117 12.21 -13.19 -7.19
N CYS A 118 10.96 -13.07 -6.76
CA CYS A 118 10.41 -13.95 -5.73
C CYS A 118 10.24 -15.40 -6.20
N CYS A 119 10.10 -15.66 -7.51
CA CYS A 119 10.02 -17.02 -8.03
C CYS A 119 11.40 -17.64 -8.29
N GLN A 120 12.40 -16.86 -8.67
CA GLN A 120 13.72 -17.33 -9.11
C GLN A 120 14.77 -17.21 -8.01
N ASP A 121 15.00 -16.00 -7.52
CA ASP A 121 16.08 -15.69 -6.56
C ASP A 121 15.65 -15.89 -5.11
N LYS A 122 14.33 -15.74 -4.83
CA LYS A 122 13.70 -15.93 -3.51
C LYS A 122 14.44 -15.21 -2.38
N PRO A 123 14.67 -13.89 -2.49
CA PRO A 123 15.43 -13.14 -1.48
C PRO A 123 14.70 -13.01 -0.13
N LEU A 124 13.43 -13.38 -0.11
CA LEU A 124 12.56 -13.33 1.06
C LEU A 124 12.26 -14.74 1.57
N ARG A 125 12.23 -14.93 2.89
CA ARG A 125 11.84 -16.19 3.54
C ARG A 125 10.43 -16.64 3.13
N TYR A 126 9.56 -15.70 2.85
CA TYR A 126 8.23 -15.92 2.30
C TYR A 126 7.74 -14.69 1.54
N SER A 127 6.87 -14.90 0.58
CA SER A 127 6.27 -13.83 -0.24
C SER A 127 4.91 -14.29 -0.80
N ASP A 128 4.35 -13.47 -1.67
CA ASP A 128 3.19 -13.87 -2.48
C ASP A 128 3.47 -15.13 -3.33
N PHE A 129 4.74 -15.48 -3.57
CA PHE A 129 5.14 -16.52 -4.53
C PHE A 129 5.94 -17.67 -3.94
N ASN A 130 6.51 -17.53 -2.74
CA ASN A 130 7.30 -18.59 -2.10
C ASN A 130 7.06 -18.67 -0.59
N ILE A 131 7.37 -19.85 -0.04
CA ILE A 131 7.59 -20.08 1.39
C ILE A 131 8.87 -20.89 1.47
N GLY A 132 9.95 -20.31 2.01
CA GLY A 132 11.29 -20.87 1.89
C GLY A 132 11.66 -21.07 0.42
N ASP A 133 12.13 -22.26 0.09
CA ASP A 133 12.51 -22.64 -1.28
C ASP A 133 11.32 -23.08 -2.14
N ASP A 134 10.17 -23.34 -1.53
CA ASP A 134 9.00 -23.85 -2.23
C ASP A 134 8.16 -22.73 -2.84
N LEU A 135 7.78 -22.89 -4.12
CA LEU A 135 6.88 -21.97 -4.79
C LEU A 135 5.45 -22.21 -4.37
N ARG A 136 4.74 -21.15 -4.06
CA ARG A 136 3.30 -21.20 -3.79
C ARG A 136 2.53 -21.54 -5.06
N THR A 137 1.54 -22.42 -4.91
CA THR A 137 0.72 -22.96 -6.02
C THR A 137 -0.75 -22.58 -5.96
N ASN A 138 -1.12 -21.68 -5.06
CA ASN A 138 -2.47 -21.15 -5.00
C ASN A 138 -2.85 -20.42 -6.30
N ALA A 139 -4.14 -20.36 -6.59
CA ALA A 139 -4.66 -19.88 -7.87
C ALA A 139 -4.17 -18.46 -8.25
N ASP A 140 -4.09 -17.55 -7.29
CA ASP A 140 -3.62 -16.18 -7.54
C ASP A 140 -2.12 -16.14 -7.86
N ALA A 141 -1.27 -16.89 -7.14
CA ALA A 141 0.16 -16.95 -7.43
C ALA A 141 0.43 -17.51 -8.85
N LEU A 142 -0.28 -18.59 -9.21
CA LEU A 142 -0.19 -19.14 -10.56
C LEU A 142 -0.68 -18.18 -11.64
N LYS A 143 -1.77 -17.47 -11.37
CA LYS A 143 -2.32 -16.47 -12.28
C LYS A 143 -1.35 -15.31 -12.50
N GLU A 144 -0.79 -14.73 -11.44
CA GLU A 144 0.15 -13.61 -11.56
C GLU A 144 1.43 -14.03 -12.28
N ARG A 145 1.96 -15.23 -12.01
CA ARG A 145 3.10 -15.76 -12.76
C ARG A 145 2.80 -15.87 -14.26
N LYS A 146 1.63 -16.38 -14.62
CA LYS A 146 1.19 -16.47 -16.03
C LYS A 146 0.97 -15.08 -16.66
N ASP A 147 0.46 -14.13 -15.90
CA ASP A 147 0.14 -12.79 -16.39
C ASP A 147 1.42 -11.94 -16.62
N TRP A 148 2.49 -12.19 -15.88
CA TRP A 148 3.69 -11.38 -15.95
C TRP A 148 4.83 -12.04 -16.72
N LEU A 149 5.13 -13.32 -16.47
CA LEU A 149 6.31 -13.98 -17.06
C LEU A 149 6.09 -14.35 -18.54
N GLY A 150 7.04 -14.02 -19.41
CA GLY A 150 7.00 -14.27 -20.85
C GLY A 150 6.00 -13.40 -21.63
N THR A 151 5.45 -12.36 -21.03
CA THR A 151 4.33 -11.59 -21.60
C THR A 151 4.73 -10.19 -22.06
N ALA A 152 3.77 -9.45 -22.62
CA ALA A 152 3.95 -8.03 -22.93
C ALA A 152 4.10 -7.16 -21.67
N LYS A 153 3.54 -7.59 -20.54
CA LYS A 153 3.73 -6.88 -19.24
C LYS A 153 5.17 -6.94 -18.77
N GLU A 154 5.82 -8.10 -18.87
CA GLU A 154 7.26 -8.23 -18.61
C GLU A 154 8.06 -7.27 -19.48
N ARG A 155 7.87 -7.33 -20.83
CA ARG A 155 8.61 -6.46 -21.74
C ARG A 155 8.41 -4.98 -21.43
N LEU A 156 7.19 -4.58 -21.06
CA LEU A 156 6.87 -3.21 -20.68
C LEU A 156 7.60 -2.81 -19.39
N ASN A 157 7.53 -3.65 -18.35
CA ASN A 157 8.17 -3.35 -17.07
C ASN A 157 9.69 -3.25 -17.20
N ARG A 158 10.31 -4.21 -17.91
CA ARG A 158 11.76 -4.18 -18.19
C ARG A 158 12.15 -2.90 -18.93
N MET A 159 11.46 -2.57 -20.02
CA MET A 159 11.72 -1.34 -20.76
C MET A 159 11.60 -0.10 -19.89
N ILE A 160 10.55 0.02 -19.06
CA ILE A 160 10.37 1.18 -18.18
C ILE A 160 11.46 1.21 -17.12
N ALA A 161 11.77 0.10 -16.46
CA ALA A 161 12.78 0.04 -15.40
C ALA A 161 14.19 0.35 -15.92
N GLU A 162 14.52 -0.07 -17.14
CA GLU A 162 15.79 0.22 -17.78
C GLU A 162 15.92 1.69 -18.21
N ASP A 163 14.86 2.27 -18.79
CA ASP A 163 14.87 3.60 -19.43
C ASP A 163 14.51 4.75 -18.48
N CYS A 164 13.76 4.53 -17.39
CA CYS A 164 13.37 5.58 -16.45
C CYS A 164 14.57 6.17 -15.70
N ASP A 165 14.43 7.42 -15.24
CA ASP A 165 15.48 8.15 -14.53
C ASP A 165 15.63 7.72 -13.07
N GLY A 166 14.57 7.20 -12.46
CA GLY A 166 14.56 6.75 -11.07
C GLY A 166 13.50 5.70 -10.79
N ILE A 167 13.71 4.93 -9.73
CA ILE A 167 12.78 3.91 -9.23
C ILE A 167 12.56 4.16 -7.74
N ILE A 168 11.31 4.15 -7.30
CA ILE A 168 10.95 4.29 -5.88
C ILE A 168 10.25 3.02 -5.42
N ALA A 169 10.76 2.40 -4.36
CA ALA A 169 10.09 1.31 -3.67
C ALA A 169 9.54 1.80 -2.32
N GLY A 170 8.29 1.49 -2.01
CA GLY A 170 7.62 1.93 -0.77
C GLY A 170 7.50 0.84 0.30
N LEU A 171 7.82 -0.40 -0.04
CA LEU A 171 7.88 -1.55 0.86
C LEU A 171 9.23 -2.26 0.66
N TYR A 172 9.75 -2.88 1.73
CA TYR A 172 10.99 -3.65 1.67
C TYR A 172 10.93 -4.75 0.60
N GLU A 173 9.78 -5.42 0.47
CA GLU A 173 9.56 -6.49 -0.50
C GLU A 173 9.80 -6.03 -1.95
N TYR A 174 9.35 -4.83 -2.31
CA TYR A 174 9.62 -4.30 -3.64
C TYR A 174 11.04 -3.78 -3.78
N TRP A 175 11.59 -3.17 -2.71
CA TRP A 175 12.95 -2.65 -2.71
C TRP A 175 13.98 -3.76 -2.99
N VAL A 176 13.86 -4.91 -2.32
CA VAL A 176 14.78 -6.04 -2.50
C VAL A 176 14.72 -6.63 -3.91
N CYS A 177 13.63 -6.45 -4.63
CA CYS A 177 13.48 -6.93 -6.01
C CYS A 177 14.09 -5.96 -7.05
N TYR A 178 14.21 -4.68 -6.74
CA TYR A 178 14.69 -3.67 -7.67
C TYR A 178 16.10 -3.19 -7.38
N GLN A 179 16.45 -2.98 -6.12
CA GLN A 179 17.72 -2.37 -5.73
C GLN A 179 18.95 -3.16 -6.21
N PRO A 180 19.01 -4.49 -6.11
CA PRO A 180 20.18 -5.24 -6.61
C PRO A 180 20.36 -5.15 -8.13
N LEU A 181 19.26 -4.95 -8.89
CA LEU A 181 19.28 -4.86 -10.34
C LEU A 181 19.51 -3.43 -10.85
N PHE A 182 19.08 -2.44 -10.09
CA PHE A 182 19.15 -1.01 -10.44
C PHE A 182 19.71 -0.16 -9.28
N PRO A 183 20.89 -0.47 -8.74
CA PRO A 183 21.39 0.15 -7.50
C PRO A 183 21.58 1.66 -7.59
N GLN A 184 21.86 2.19 -8.80
CA GLN A 184 22.15 3.61 -9.00
C GLN A 184 20.91 4.50 -9.05
N LYS A 185 19.72 3.92 -9.21
CA LYS A 185 18.47 4.69 -9.39
C LYS A 185 17.30 4.20 -8.56
N THR A 186 17.50 3.19 -7.71
CA THR A 186 16.45 2.71 -6.79
C THR A 186 16.59 3.38 -5.44
N MET A 187 15.53 4.05 -5.00
CA MET A 187 15.40 4.70 -3.69
C MET A 187 14.28 4.06 -2.91
N PHE A 188 14.49 3.81 -1.63
CA PHE A 188 13.41 3.47 -0.72
C PHE A 188 12.79 4.76 -0.15
N ILE A 189 11.48 4.94 -0.32
CA ILE A 189 10.72 6.02 0.31
C ILE A 189 9.41 5.43 0.82
N PRO A 190 9.13 5.49 2.14
CA PRO A 190 7.94 4.86 2.72
C PRO A 190 6.64 5.49 2.21
N TYR A 191 5.52 4.78 2.37
CA TYR A 191 4.21 5.30 1.95
C TYR A 191 3.77 6.49 2.81
N PRO A 192 3.18 7.53 2.19
CA PRO A 192 2.67 8.71 2.89
C PRO A 192 1.32 8.43 3.54
N ILE A 193 1.18 8.74 4.83
CA ILE A 193 -0.03 8.54 5.61
C ILE A 193 -0.43 9.85 6.30
N HIS A 194 -1.73 10.14 6.33
CA HIS A 194 -2.26 11.24 7.14
C HIS A 194 -2.20 10.89 8.63
N THR A 195 -1.64 11.79 9.42
CA THR A 195 -1.66 11.68 10.89
C THR A 195 -2.90 12.34 11.47
N TYR A 196 -3.48 11.72 12.49
CA TYR A 196 -4.74 12.20 13.09
C TYR A 196 -4.54 13.24 14.20
N SER A 197 -3.30 13.50 14.62
CA SER A 197 -2.95 14.50 15.64
C SER A 197 -2.91 15.94 15.14
N GLN A 198 -2.95 16.18 13.85
CA GLN A 198 -2.91 17.52 13.26
C GLN A 198 -4.25 17.87 12.59
N SER A 199 -4.94 18.83 13.22
CA SER A 199 -6.06 19.61 12.70
C SER A 199 -7.48 19.02 12.76
N HIS A 200 -8.15 19.30 13.86
CA HIS A 200 -9.62 19.44 13.85
C HIS A 200 -10.11 20.59 12.93
N GLN A 201 -9.22 21.51 12.49
CA GLN A 201 -9.62 22.71 11.75
C GLN A 201 -9.71 22.55 10.22
N ASP A 202 -8.98 21.62 9.60
CA ASP A 202 -9.01 21.43 8.13
C ASP A 202 -9.98 20.32 7.68
N ARG A 203 -10.53 19.51 8.60
CA ARG A 203 -11.40 18.37 8.31
C ARG A 203 -12.86 18.71 8.12
N ASP A 204 -13.35 19.78 8.73
CA ASP A 204 -14.77 20.17 8.64
C ASP A 204 -15.26 20.53 7.24
N LYS A 205 -14.32 20.69 6.28
CA LYS A 205 -14.66 20.99 4.88
C LYS A 205 -14.72 19.78 3.94
N ARG A 206 -14.22 18.58 4.34
CA ARG A 206 -14.15 17.40 3.45
C ARG A 206 -14.89 16.15 3.92
N ALA A 207 -15.32 16.10 5.16
CA ALA A 207 -15.95 14.91 5.75
C ALA A 207 -17.31 15.25 6.37
N ALA A 208 -18.24 15.70 5.55
CA ALA A 208 -19.65 15.83 5.97
C ALA A 208 -20.36 14.47 6.20
N SER A 209 -19.64 13.35 6.39
CA SER A 209 -20.27 12.04 6.59
C SER A 209 -19.50 11.01 7.42
N VAL A 210 -18.39 11.36 8.09
CA VAL A 210 -17.71 10.39 8.98
C VAL A 210 -17.47 11.04 10.33
N GLU A 211 -18.24 10.63 11.32
CA GLU A 211 -18.06 11.02 12.72
C GLU A 211 -16.63 10.70 13.17
N THR A 212 -15.92 11.72 13.62
CA THR A 212 -14.59 11.62 14.21
C THR A 212 -14.69 10.88 15.54
N SER A 213 -14.25 9.63 15.58
CA SER A 213 -13.97 8.99 16.86
C SER A 213 -12.74 9.66 17.47
N SER A 214 -12.91 10.28 18.62
CA SER A 214 -11.83 10.71 19.51
C SER A 214 -10.89 9.54 19.77
N ILE A 215 -9.58 9.78 19.83
CA ILE A 215 -8.59 8.81 20.27
C ILE A 215 -8.84 8.59 21.78
N ASP A 216 -9.58 7.54 22.10
CA ASP A 216 -9.92 7.17 23.47
C ASP A 216 -8.86 6.15 23.93
N ILE A 217 -7.79 6.65 24.58
CA ILE A 217 -6.63 5.85 24.97
C ILE A 217 -6.71 5.21 26.37
N PRO A 218 -7.58 5.52 27.32
CA PRO A 218 -7.70 4.67 28.50
C PRO A 218 -8.72 3.56 28.32
N ARG A 219 -8.21 2.32 28.19
CA ARG A 219 -9.05 1.12 28.24
C ARG A 219 -9.52 0.86 29.66
N ARG A 220 -10.84 0.71 29.86
CA ARG A 220 -11.36 0.22 31.14
C ARG A 220 -11.07 -1.29 31.27
N PRO A 221 -10.72 -1.81 32.47
CA PRO A 221 -10.36 -3.21 32.68
C PRO A 221 -11.40 -4.25 32.25
N SER A 222 -12.65 -3.83 32.01
CA SER A 222 -13.78 -4.68 31.62
C SER A 222 -14.09 -4.70 30.12
N GLN A 223 -13.27 -4.06 29.28
CA GLN A 223 -13.56 -3.94 27.85
C GLN A 223 -12.94 -5.07 27.04
N LYS A 224 -13.74 -5.75 26.20
CA LYS A 224 -13.28 -6.83 25.31
C LYS A 224 -12.25 -6.30 24.30
N LEU A 225 -11.23 -7.10 24.00
CA LEU A 225 -10.30 -6.87 22.89
C LEU A 225 -11.06 -6.94 21.57
N LYS A 226 -11.06 -5.86 20.81
CA LYS A 226 -11.75 -5.76 19.53
C LYS A 226 -10.78 -6.03 18.41
N LEU A 227 -10.84 -7.25 17.85
CA LEU A 227 -10.07 -7.66 16.69
C LEU A 227 -10.85 -7.38 15.42
N PHE A 228 -10.21 -6.81 14.43
CA PHE A 228 -10.79 -6.53 13.12
C PHE A 228 -10.03 -7.27 12.03
N ILE A 229 -10.76 -7.87 11.09
CA ILE A 229 -10.20 -8.49 9.88
C ILE A 229 -11.03 -8.12 8.66
N GLY A 230 -10.35 -7.63 7.61
CA GLY A 230 -10.94 -7.37 6.30
C GLY A 230 -10.66 -8.51 5.34
N ILE A 231 -11.71 -9.13 4.79
CA ILE A 231 -11.57 -10.30 3.92
C ILE A 231 -12.07 -9.99 2.51
N ASN A 232 -11.17 -10.20 1.55
CA ASN A 232 -11.53 -10.34 0.15
C ASN A 232 -11.52 -11.85 -0.19
N LYS A 233 -12.70 -12.45 -0.38
CA LYS A 233 -12.85 -13.89 -0.61
C LYS A 233 -11.98 -14.43 -1.76
N THR A 234 -11.84 -13.65 -2.83
CA THR A 234 -11.09 -14.07 -4.02
C THR A 234 -9.57 -14.02 -3.82
N ARG A 235 -9.08 -13.35 -2.77
CA ARG A 235 -7.65 -13.20 -2.46
C ARG A 235 -7.29 -13.66 -1.05
N SER A 236 -8.16 -14.41 -0.38
CA SER A 236 -7.97 -14.81 1.01
C SER A 236 -6.76 -15.71 1.17
N GLU A 237 -6.68 -16.78 0.39
CA GLU A 237 -5.56 -17.70 0.36
C GLU A 237 -4.24 -17.02 -0.06
N TYR A 238 -4.31 -16.11 -1.04
CA TYR A 238 -3.16 -15.34 -1.50
C TYR A 238 -2.56 -14.48 -0.39
N LYS A 239 -3.40 -13.81 0.41
CA LYS A 239 -2.99 -12.96 1.52
C LYS A 239 -2.78 -13.70 2.85
N GLY A 240 -3.23 -14.94 2.96
CA GLY A 240 -3.23 -15.71 4.21
C GLY A 240 -4.29 -15.26 5.22
N THR A 241 -5.28 -14.47 4.79
CA THR A 241 -6.36 -14.02 5.68
C THR A 241 -7.32 -15.12 6.09
N ASP A 242 -7.37 -16.23 5.36
CA ASP A 242 -8.06 -17.48 5.74
C ASP A 242 -7.43 -18.12 7.00
N ILE A 243 -6.10 -18.18 7.05
CA ILE A 243 -5.34 -18.68 8.21
C ILE A 243 -5.54 -17.74 9.40
N MET A 244 -5.41 -16.43 9.19
CA MET A 244 -5.60 -15.42 10.22
C MET A 244 -7.03 -15.45 10.78
N LEU A 245 -8.03 -15.58 9.93
CA LEU A 245 -9.43 -15.68 10.34
C LEU A 245 -9.68 -16.92 11.20
N LYS A 246 -9.14 -18.08 10.79
CA LYS A 246 -9.28 -19.33 11.54
C LYS A 246 -8.68 -19.20 12.95
N ALA A 247 -7.51 -18.59 13.08
CA ALA A 247 -6.87 -18.36 14.37
C ALA A 247 -7.69 -17.38 15.23
N ALA A 248 -8.16 -16.26 14.64
CA ALA A 248 -8.97 -15.27 15.34
C ALA A 248 -10.32 -15.82 15.81
N GLN A 249 -10.96 -16.68 15.02
CA GLN A 249 -12.19 -17.38 15.42
C GLN A 249 -11.94 -18.31 16.61
N ALA A 250 -10.88 -19.13 16.57
CA ALA A 250 -10.52 -20.02 17.67
C ALA A 250 -10.22 -19.25 18.97
N ILE A 251 -9.57 -18.10 18.89
CA ILE A 251 -9.33 -17.21 20.04
C ILE A 251 -10.63 -16.61 20.57
N ALA A 252 -11.54 -16.16 19.69
CA ALA A 252 -12.83 -15.60 20.10
C ALA A 252 -13.72 -16.67 20.77
N GLU A 253 -13.67 -17.92 20.30
CA GLU A 253 -14.37 -19.07 20.89
C GLU A 253 -13.78 -19.46 22.26
N LYS A 254 -12.45 -19.43 22.40
CA LYS A 254 -11.77 -19.77 23.67
C LYS A 254 -11.95 -18.68 24.73
N TYR A 255 -12.05 -17.42 24.35
CA TYR A 255 -12.13 -16.27 25.23
C TYR A 255 -13.34 -15.37 24.95
N PRO A 256 -14.58 -15.89 24.97
CA PRO A 256 -15.77 -15.15 24.52
C PRO A 256 -16.06 -13.90 25.35
N GLU A 257 -15.65 -13.89 26.62
CA GLU A 257 -15.81 -12.70 27.50
C GLU A 257 -14.70 -11.64 27.34
N LYS A 258 -13.59 -12.02 26.67
CA LYS A 258 -12.41 -11.13 26.52
C LYS A 258 -12.25 -10.60 25.10
N VAL A 259 -12.85 -11.24 24.08
CA VAL A 259 -12.64 -10.95 22.67
C VAL A 259 -13.94 -10.63 21.95
N GLU A 260 -13.89 -9.61 21.09
CA GLU A 260 -14.91 -9.30 20.09
C GLU A 260 -14.24 -9.36 18.71
N LEU A 261 -14.62 -10.29 17.86
CA LEU A 261 -14.10 -10.42 16.49
C LEU A 261 -15.05 -9.74 15.50
N ARG A 262 -14.56 -8.78 14.75
CA ARG A 262 -15.25 -8.04 13.69
C ARG A 262 -14.71 -8.46 12.33
N ILE A 263 -15.59 -8.97 11.47
CA ILE A 263 -15.21 -9.46 10.12
C ILE A 263 -15.88 -8.58 9.09
N ALA A 264 -15.08 -7.81 8.33
CA ALA A 264 -15.55 -7.03 7.19
C ALA A 264 -15.34 -7.83 5.90
N GLN A 265 -16.44 -8.28 5.28
CA GLN A 265 -16.39 -9.08 4.08
C GLN A 265 -17.36 -8.53 3.04
N ASN A 266 -16.83 -8.09 1.88
CA ASN A 266 -17.62 -7.53 0.78
C ASN A 266 -18.52 -6.34 1.19
N VAL A 267 -18.08 -5.54 2.16
CA VAL A 267 -18.78 -4.33 2.59
C VAL A 267 -18.30 -3.11 1.81
N PRO A 268 -19.13 -2.05 1.66
CA PRO A 268 -18.70 -0.78 1.10
C PRO A 268 -17.53 -0.16 1.89
N PHE A 269 -16.68 0.63 1.22
CA PHE A 269 -15.47 1.19 1.86
C PHE A 269 -15.78 2.04 3.10
N ALA A 270 -16.82 2.85 3.07
CA ALA A 270 -17.24 3.65 4.23
C ALA A 270 -17.61 2.78 5.43
N GLU A 271 -18.30 1.65 5.20
CA GLU A 271 -18.66 0.70 6.23
C GLU A 271 -17.41 -0.07 6.73
N TYR A 272 -16.51 -0.46 5.82
CA TYR A 272 -15.22 -1.04 6.18
C TYR A 272 -14.45 -0.13 7.17
N VAL A 273 -14.32 1.15 6.84
CA VAL A 273 -13.64 2.14 7.69
C VAL A 273 -14.37 2.30 9.04
N LYS A 274 -15.72 2.34 9.03
CA LYS A 274 -16.52 2.40 10.25
C LYS A 274 -16.33 1.19 11.15
N MET A 275 -16.29 -0.01 10.59
CA MET A 275 -16.04 -1.26 11.34
C MET A 275 -14.62 -1.33 11.89
N MET A 276 -13.63 -0.88 11.13
CA MET A 276 -12.23 -0.80 11.55
C MET A 276 -12.05 0.23 12.68
N ASN A 277 -12.71 1.38 12.58
CA ASN A 277 -12.66 2.41 13.62
C ASN A 277 -13.19 1.87 14.95
N GLY A 278 -12.48 2.18 16.03
CA GLY A 278 -12.82 1.67 17.37
C GLY A 278 -12.47 0.20 17.61
N SER A 279 -11.69 -0.43 16.71
CA SER A 279 -11.02 -1.71 16.98
C SER A 279 -9.69 -1.47 17.70
N ASP A 280 -9.22 -2.49 18.41
CA ASP A 280 -7.93 -2.42 19.11
C ASP A 280 -6.80 -2.90 18.22
N ALA A 281 -7.05 -3.93 17.41
CA ALA A 281 -6.08 -4.48 16.48
C ALA A 281 -6.71 -4.88 15.14
N ILE A 282 -5.91 -4.78 14.07
CA ILE A 282 -6.24 -5.24 12.71
C ILE A 282 -5.35 -6.41 12.30
N LEU A 283 -5.95 -7.48 11.78
CA LEU A 283 -5.24 -8.56 11.11
C LEU A 283 -5.18 -8.22 9.61
N ASP A 284 -3.97 -8.04 9.05
CA ASP A 284 -3.83 -7.57 7.66
C ASP A 284 -3.51 -8.70 6.68
N GLN A 285 -2.26 -9.17 6.66
CA GLN A 285 -1.82 -10.24 5.75
C GLN A 285 -0.57 -10.96 6.28
N LEU A 286 -0.42 -12.25 5.92
CA LEU A 286 0.66 -13.11 6.41
C LEU A 286 1.94 -13.07 5.55
N TYR A 287 1.80 -12.86 4.24
CA TYR A 287 2.93 -13.01 3.31
C TYR A 287 3.57 -11.66 2.98
N SER A 288 3.72 -10.81 4.01
CA SER A 288 4.29 -9.46 3.91
C SER A 288 5.32 -9.23 5.01
N TYR A 289 6.42 -8.57 4.68
CA TYR A 289 7.46 -8.13 5.62
C TYR A 289 7.14 -6.79 6.25
N THR A 290 6.39 -5.96 5.51
CA THR A 290 6.11 -4.58 5.86
C THR A 290 4.60 -4.29 5.80
N PRO A 291 4.08 -3.38 6.63
CA PRO A 291 2.69 -2.98 6.57
C PRO A 291 2.43 -2.16 5.29
N SER A 292 1.39 -2.54 4.56
CA SER A 292 0.90 -1.78 3.40
C SER A 292 0.00 -0.61 3.84
N MET A 293 -0.59 0.12 2.89
CA MET A 293 -1.40 1.32 3.18
C MET A 293 -2.54 1.08 4.17
N ASN A 294 -3.23 -0.07 4.10
CA ASN A 294 -4.38 -0.33 4.97
C ASN A 294 -3.99 -0.46 6.46
N PRO A 295 -3.01 -1.28 6.86
CA PRO A 295 -2.56 -1.32 8.25
C PRO A 295 -1.88 -0.02 8.69
N LEU A 296 -1.14 0.68 7.83
CA LEU A 296 -0.57 1.99 8.16
C LEU A 296 -1.66 3.03 8.49
N GLU A 297 -2.75 3.06 7.71
CA GLU A 297 -3.92 3.89 7.98
C GLU A 297 -4.62 3.51 9.31
N ALA A 298 -4.64 2.22 9.66
CA ALA A 298 -5.14 1.76 10.95
C ALA A 298 -4.23 2.19 12.10
N MET A 299 -2.92 2.01 11.95
CA MET A 299 -1.91 2.42 12.94
C MET A 299 -1.94 3.94 13.20
N ALA A 300 -2.19 4.75 12.19
CA ALA A 300 -2.38 6.20 12.33
C ALA A 300 -3.57 6.56 13.26
N ARG A 301 -4.52 5.66 13.43
CA ARG A 301 -5.67 5.77 14.35
C ARG A 301 -5.44 5.12 15.72
N GLY A 302 -4.23 4.63 15.96
CA GLY A 302 -3.92 3.88 17.17
C GLY A 302 -4.52 2.48 17.20
N ILE A 303 -4.66 1.84 16.04
CA ILE A 303 -5.05 0.42 15.91
C ILE A 303 -3.78 -0.39 15.70
N ILE A 304 -3.58 -1.42 16.51
CA ILE A 304 -2.39 -2.28 16.45
C ILE A 304 -2.43 -3.11 15.17
N CYS A 305 -1.35 -3.13 14.40
CA CYS A 305 -1.20 -4.02 13.25
C CYS A 305 -0.72 -5.41 13.71
N ILE A 306 -1.44 -6.46 13.29
CA ILE A 306 -1.01 -7.85 13.40
C ILE A 306 -0.77 -8.35 11.97
N GLY A 307 0.49 -8.62 11.63
CA GLY A 307 0.87 -8.94 10.25
C GLY A 307 2.38 -8.86 10.04
N GLY A 308 2.80 -8.40 8.87
CA GLY A 308 4.22 -8.24 8.55
C GLY A 308 4.88 -7.11 9.35
N GLY A 309 5.79 -7.47 10.21
CA GLY A 309 6.63 -6.56 11.01
C GLY A 309 8.02 -7.15 11.17
N GLU A 310 8.57 -7.71 10.09
CA GLU A 310 9.88 -8.35 10.08
C GLU A 310 10.99 -7.35 10.41
N PRO A 311 12.16 -7.81 10.93
CA PRO A 311 13.29 -6.94 11.25
C PRO A 311 13.66 -6.01 10.09
N GLU A 312 13.61 -6.51 8.86
CA GLU A 312 13.93 -5.77 7.65
C GLU A 312 13.03 -4.55 7.41
N ASN A 313 11.79 -4.59 7.90
CA ASN A 313 10.89 -3.42 7.88
C ASN A 313 11.45 -2.25 8.69
N TYR A 314 12.05 -2.55 9.83
CA TYR A 314 12.60 -1.53 10.72
C TYR A 314 13.98 -1.08 10.28
N GLU A 315 14.79 -2.00 9.78
CA GLU A 315 16.14 -1.74 9.28
C GLU A 315 16.14 -0.76 8.10
N ILE A 316 15.23 -0.94 7.13
CA ILE A 316 15.20 -0.11 5.93
C ILE A 316 14.79 1.34 6.22
N ILE A 317 14.04 1.57 7.29
CA ILE A 317 13.65 2.92 7.75
C ILE A 317 14.49 3.42 8.92
N HIS A 318 15.54 2.68 9.30
CA HIS A 318 16.44 2.99 10.42
C HIS A 318 15.71 3.18 11.75
N GLU A 319 14.74 2.30 12.06
CA GLU A 319 13.98 2.32 13.30
C GLU A 319 14.51 1.29 14.30
N GLU A 320 15.07 1.77 15.40
CA GLU A 320 15.70 0.89 16.41
C GLU A 320 14.79 0.62 17.62
N HIS A 321 13.86 1.53 17.94
CA HIS A 321 13.14 1.55 19.21
C HIS A 321 11.64 1.27 19.10
N LEU A 322 10.98 1.83 18.08
CA LEU A 322 9.53 1.69 17.89
C LEU A 322 9.20 0.41 17.12
N ARG A 323 8.65 -0.58 17.80
CA ARG A 323 8.26 -1.87 17.20
C ARG A 323 6.79 -2.21 17.52
N PRO A 324 5.84 -1.38 17.06
CA PRO A 324 4.43 -1.52 17.42
C PRO A 324 3.69 -2.64 16.69
N ILE A 325 4.28 -3.21 15.62
CA ILE A 325 3.65 -4.24 14.82
C ILE A 325 3.85 -5.59 15.50
N ILE A 326 2.75 -6.30 15.76
CA ILE A 326 2.80 -7.69 16.20
C ILE A 326 3.11 -8.53 14.97
N ASN A 327 4.39 -8.93 14.85
CA ASN A 327 4.85 -9.75 13.74
C ASN A 327 4.37 -11.19 13.87
N VAL A 328 3.83 -11.74 12.79
CA VAL A 328 3.37 -13.12 12.74
C VAL A 328 3.98 -13.83 11.54
N GLN A 329 4.40 -15.08 11.76
CA GLN A 329 4.90 -15.93 10.69
C GLN A 329 3.73 -16.50 9.87
N PRO A 330 3.93 -16.89 8.60
CA PRO A 330 2.86 -17.32 7.70
C PRO A 330 2.32 -18.74 8.03
N ASN A 331 1.90 -18.93 9.26
CA ASN A 331 1.26 -20.16 9.73
C ASN A 331 0.24 -19.89 10.83
N TYR A 332 -0.66 -20.83 11.03
CA TYR A 332 -1.74 -20.76 12.02
C TYR A 332 -1.22 -20.58 13.45
N GLU A 333 -0.20 -21.35 13.81
CA GLU A 333 0.30 -21.43 15.19
C GLU A 333 0.85 -20.07 15.65
N SER A 334 1.66 -19.42 14.80
CA SER A 334 2.20 -18.10 15.11
C SER A 334 1.09 -17.05 15.29
N VAL A 335 0.09 -17.04 14.41
CA VAL A 335 -1.05 -16.11 14.54
C VAL A 335 -1.83 -16.39 15.81
N TYR A 336 -2.08 -17.65 16.12
CA TYR A 336 -2.82 -18.04 17.32
C TYR A 336 -2.10 -17.63 18.60
N GLN A 337 -0.80 -17.91 18.70
CA GLN A 337 0.04 -17.58 19.86
C GLN A 337 0.10 -16.07 20.12
N GLU A 338 0.32 -15.25 19.08
CA GLU A 338 0.36 -13.80 19.22
C GLU A 338 -1.00 -13.21 19.60
N LEU A 339 -2.10 -13.73 19.05
CA LEU A 339 -3.44 -13.31 19.45
C LEU A 339 -3.74 -13.71 20.89
N GLU A 340 -3.38 -14.91 21.31
CA GLU A 340 -3.55 -15.37 22.70
C GLU A 340 -2.72 -14.53 23.67
N HIS A 341 -1.47 -14.23 23.30
CA HIS A 341 -0.61 -13.36 24.09
C HIS A 341 -1.26 -11.99 24.32
N LEU A 342 -1.79 -11.37 23.28
CA LEU A 342 -2.45 -10.06 23.37
C LEU A 342 -3.74 -10.12 24.23
N VAL A 343 -4.48 -11.24 24.22
CA VAL A 343 -5.68 -11.45 25.05
C VAL A 343 -5.32 -11.61 26.52
N LEU A 344 -4.21 -12.28 26.80
CA LEU A 344 -3.74 -12.55 28.17
C LEU A 344 -3.00 -11.38 28.78
N HIS A 345 -2.46 -10.48 27.96
CA HIS A 345 -1.69 -9.29 28.35
C HIS A 345 -2.35 -7.98 27.88
N PRO A 346 -3.59 -7.67 28.33
CA PRO A 346 -4.31 -6.48 27.89
C PRO A 346 -3.63 -5.16 28.30
N GLU A 347 -2.71 -5.18 29.25
CA GLU A 347 -1.88 -4.05 29.69
C GLU A 347 -0.92 -3.54 28.60
N LEU A 348 -0.59 -4.38 27.61
CA LEU A 348 0.26 -4.00 26.46
C LEU A 348 -0.48 -3.12 25.44
N ILE A 349 -1.80 -3.23 25.37
CA ILE A 349 -2.61 -2.60 24.33
C ILE A 349 -2.45 -1.07 24.28
N PRO A 350 -2.57 -0.33 25.40
CA PRO A 350 -2.40 1.13 25.38
C PRO A 350 -1.03 1.55 24.85
N GLN A 351 0.04 0.87 25.26
CA GLN A 351 1.39 1.15 24.81
C GLN A 351 1.57 0.88 23.32
N LEU A 352 1.12 -0.27 22.80
CA LEU A 352 1.22 -0.62 21.38
C LEU A 352 0.41 0.34 20.50
N LYS A 353 -0.77 0.77 20.95
CA LYS A 353 -1.59 1.80 20.27
C LYS A 353 -0.86 3.14 20.17
N GLN A 354 -0.25 3.59 21.27
CA GLN A 354 0.53 4.82 21.28
C GLN A 354 1.77 4.72 20.39
N GLN A 355 2.52 3.63 20.47
CA GLN A 355 3.68 3.38 19.63
C GLN A 355 3.29 3.29 18.14
N SER A 356 2.11 2.77 17.80
CA SER A 356 1.59 2.76 16.40
C SER A 356 1.44 4.19 15.87
N ILE A 357 0.87 5.11 16.65
CA ILE A 357 0.72 6.53 16.27
C ILE A 357 2.10 7.18 16.11
N GLU A 358 3.00 6.94 17.04
CA GLU A 358 4.37 7.49 17.02
C GLU A 358 5.15 7.00 15.80
N TYR A 359 5.05 5.69 15.50
CA TYR A 359 5.68 5.08 14.32
C TYR A 359 5.22 5.75 13.03
N ILE A 360 3.90 5.94 12.86
CA ILE A 360 3.34 6.63 11.69
C ILE A 360 3.80 8.10 11.64
N SER A 361 3.74 8.82 12.76
CA SER A 361 4.18 10.23 12.84
C SER A 361 5.66 10.40 12.51
N LYS A 362 6.50 9.43 12.89
CA LYS A 362 7.95 9.47 12.66
C LYS A 362 8.31 9.15 11.21
N HIS A 363 7.74 8.07 10.65
CA HIS A 363 8.20 7.47 9.40
C HIS A 363 7.27 7.67 8.20
N HIS A 364 5.97 7.85 8.42
CA HIS A 364 4.96 7.84 7.38
C HIS A 364 4.17 9.16 7.26
N GLU A 365 4.42 10.15 8.11
CA GLU A 365 3.71 11.44 8.04
C GLU A 365 3.88 12.05 6.64
N TYR A 366 2.76 12.33 5.97
CA TYR A 366 2.71 12.58 4.53
C TYR A 366 3.52 13.79 4.06
N ILE A 367 3.72 14.84 4.90
CA ILE A 367 4.56 15.98 4.54
C ILE A 367 6.05 15.60 4.65
N LYS A 368 6.42 14.83 5.69
CA LYS A 368 7.80 14.31 5.84
C LYS A 368 8.16 13.39 4.68
N VAL A 369 7.25 12.50 4.30
CA VAL A 369 7.43 11.62 3.14
C VAL A 369 7.51 12.45 1.86
N ALA A 370 6.61 13.43 1.65
CA ALA A 370 6.66 14.30 0.48
C ALA A 370 7.98 15.08 0.38
N LYS A 371 8.63 15.45 1.49
CA LYS A 371 9.98 16.03 1.49
C LYS A 371 11.04 15.07 0.95
N GLN A 372 10.99 13.78 1.33
CA GLN A 372 11.90 12.78 0.79
C GLN A 372 11.72 12.61 -0.73
N TYR A 373 10.47 12.63 -1.21
CA TYR A 373 10.18 12.64 -2.64
C TYR A 373 10.71 13.91 -3.32
N GLU A 374 10.52 15.09 -2.71
CA GLU A 374 11.03 16.35 -3.23
C GLU A 374 12.55 16.33 -3.37
N GLU A 375 13.27 15.85 -2.36
CA GLU A 375 14.73 15.73 -2.35
C GLU A 375 15.20 14.77 -3.45
N TYR A 376 14.57 13.63 -3.57
CA TYR A 376 14.89 12.66 -4.62
C TYR A 376 14.60 13.22 -6.02
N TYR A 377 13.46 13.89 -6.23
CA TYR A 377 13.17 14.53 -7.52
C TYR A 377 14.17 15.63 -7.87
N LYS A 378 14.59 16.45 -6.90
CA LYS A 378 15.62 17.47 -7.10
C LYS A 378 16.95 16.84 -7.50
N SER A 379 17.36 15.73 -6.90
CA SER A 379 18.60 15.02 -7.26
C SER A 379 18.58 14.46 -8.68
N LEU A 380 17.41 14.04 -9.18
CA LEU A 380 17.26 13.58 -10.56
C LEU A 380 17.32 14.74 -11.57
N LEU A 381 16.94 15.96 -11.16
CA LEU A 381 16.91 17.14 -12.02
C LEU A 381 18.23 17.90 -12.06
N ALA A 382 19.09 17.72 -11.06
CA ALA A 382 20.45 18.25 -11.02
C ALA A 382 21.33 17.58 -12.08
#